data_2534d28ef937aeee55da2303c14621b8
#
_entry.id   2534d28ef937aeee55da2303c14621b8
#
_cell.length_a   1.000
_cell.length_b   1.000
_cell.length_c   1.000
_cell.angle_alpha   90.00
_cell.angle_beta   90.00
_cell.angle_gamma   90.00
#
_symmetry.space_group_name_H-M   'P 1'
#
loop_
_entity.id
_entity.type
_entity.pdbx_description
1 polymer ?
#
loop_
_entity_poly.entity_id
_entity_poly.type
_entity_poly.pdbx_seq_one_letter_code
_entity_poly.pdbx_strand_id
1 'polypeptide(L)'
;MREKTDLEKVKSIARMLLLTPVHKTPYSPVVVQHPFTSSGIATAKKDGVLQIIDITESEENLERWQEWMKEWIKNAKSAYEIYMMTNKPYGLTYLKYAEPYLSKEDFSNILGDAWVRSENPNGDANVSKKELLLMFKQADKKSLMTEEDYKRWESLDDTLTVYRGVTSHNAKNIKALSWTLDEKTAEWFAHRFDENGTVYEAQIHKKDVYAYFGERRESEVIIDPKGLMDITETETMSQGMTQTI
;
A
#
# COMPACT_ATOMS: atom_id res chain seq x y z
N MET A 1 -14.40 -9.71 -12.29
CA MET A 1 -14.81 -8.41 -11.69
C MET A 1 -16.12 -7.93 -12.31
N ARG A 2 -16.85 -7.08 -11.61
CA ARG A 2 -18.15 -6.56 -12.06
C ARG A 2 -17.97 -5.41 -13.08
N GLU A 3 -19.00 -5.15 -13.90
CA GLU A 3 -19.05 -3.96 -14.75
C GLU A 3 -19.30 -2.68 -13.92
N LYS A 4 -20.09 -2.81 -12.84
CA LYS A 4 -20.38 -1.72 -11.89
C LYS A 4 -20.18 -2.20 -10.46
N THR A 5 -19.66 -1.30 -9.64
CA THR A 5 -19.50 -1.51 -8.20
C THR A 5 -20.85 -1.67 -7.52
N ASP A 6 -21.00 -2.71 -6.72
CA ASP A 6 -22.11 -2.91 -5.79
C ASP A 6 -21.83 -2.16 -4.49
N LEU A 7 -22.13 -0.86 -4.48
CA LEU A 7 -21.79 0.04 -3.37
C LEU A 7 -22.40 -0.41 -2.04
N GLU A 8 -23.60 -1.01 -2.04
CA GLU A 8 -24.23 -1.47 -0.79
C GLU A 8 -23.50 -2.69 -0.19
N LYS A 9 -22.98 -3.58 -1.03
CA LYS A 9 -22.10 -4.67 -0.56
C LYS A 9 -20.77 -4.15 -0.06
N VAL A 10 -20.17 -3.17 -0.74
CA VAL A 10 -18.93 -2.52 -0.29
C VAL A 10 -19.14 -1.83 1.07
N LYS A 11 -20.26 -1.11 1.27
CA LYS A 11 -20.66 -0.56 2.57
C LYS A 11 -20.83 -1.63 3.64
N SER A 12 -21.36 -2.80 3.27
CA SER A 12 -21.50 -3.93 4.21
C SER A 12 -20.15 -4.48 4.65
N ILE A 13 -19.18 -4.60 3.73
CA ILE A 13 -17.79 -4.97 4.05
C ILE A 13 -17.15 -3.94 4.98
N ALA A 14 -17.29 -2.65 4.68
CA ALA A 14 -16.78 -1.58 5.54
C ALA A 14 -17.34 -1.64 6.96
N ARG A 15 -18.66 -1.86 7.11
CA ARG A 15 -19.29 -2.03 8.43
C ARG A 15 -18.76 -3.27 9.17
N MET A 16 -18.51 -4.37 8.46
CA MET A 16 -17.89 -5.56 9.05
C MET A 16 -16.49 -5.27 9.57
N LEU A 17 -15.66 -4.57 8.78
CA LEU A 17 -14.31 -4.16 9.19
C LEU A 17 -14.33 -3.16 10.35
N LEU A 18 -15.37 -2.30 10.43
CA LEU A 18 -15.56 -1.35 11.53
C LEU A 18 -15.82 -2.04 12.87
N LEU A 19 -16.36 -3.25 12.87
CA LEU A 19 -16.64 -4.02 14.08
C LEU A 19 -15.46 -4.87 14.55
N THR A 20 -14.31 -4.78 13.88
CA THR A 20 -13.09 -5.46 14.38
C THR A 20 -12.65 -4.86 15.71
N PRO A 21 -12.02 -5.63 16.61
CA PRO A 21 -11.52 -5.08 17.88
C PRO A 21 -10.49 -3.97 17.70
N VAL A 22 -10.54 -2.98 18.57
CA VAL A 22 -9.50 -1.95 18.68
C VAL A 22 -8.36 -2.50 19.53
N HIS A 23 -7.16 -2.60 18.98
CA HIS A 23 -5.98 -3.10 19.69
C HIS A 23 -5.07 -1.95 20.09
N LYS A 24 -4.77 -1.82 21.40
CA LYS A 24 -3.76 -0.88 21.90
C LYS A 24 -2.36 -1.32 21.46
N THR A 25 -1.49 -0.36 21.20
CA THR A 25 -0.10 -0.65 20.84
C THR A 25 0.84 -0.38 22.02
N PRO A 26 2.03 -1.00 22.09
CA PRO A 26 3.00 -0.73 23.13
C PRO A 26 3.71 0.62 22.98
N TYR A 27 3.52 1.31 21.84
CA TYR A 27 4.27 2.53 21.51
C TYR A 27 3.72 3.79 22.22
N SER A 28 2.40 3.82 22.43
CA SER A 28 1.73 4.96 23.04
C SER A 28 0.34 4.56 23.53
N PRO A 29 -0.16 5.10 24.67
CA PRO A 29 -1.50 4.82 25.16
C PRO A 29 -2.62 5.27 24.20
N VAL A 30 -2.33 6.22 23.30
CA VAL A 30 -3.30 6.73 22.33
C VAL A 30 -3.19 6.12 20.95
N VAL A 31 -2.12 5.35 20.65
CA VAL A 31 -1.97 4.71 19.34
C VAL A 31 -2.62 3.33 19.38
N VAL A 32 -3.53 3.10 18.42
CA VAL A 32 -4.26 1.85 18.29
C VAL A 32 -4.13 1.26 16.88
N GLN A 33 -4.42 -0.03 16.76
CA GLN A 33 -4.53 -0.73 15.49
C GLN A 33 -6.00 -1.06 15.24
N HIS A 34 -6.55 -0.44 14.19
CA HIS A 34 -7.92 -0.68 13.74
C HIS A 34 -8.06 -0.24 12.26
N PRO A 35 -8.90 -0.91 11.44
CA PRO A 35 -9.08 -0.55 10.02
C PRO A 35 -9.51 0.89 9.74
N PHE A 36 -10.17 1.57 10.68
CA PHE A 36 -10.69 2.93 10.47
C PHE A 36 -10.04 3.99 11.35
N THR A 37 -9.07 3.65 12.20
CA THR A 37 -8.35 4.62 13.03
C THR A 37 -7.00 4.10 13.47
N SER A 38 -6.02 4.99 13.61
CA SER A 38 -4.74 4.75 14.29
C SER A 38 -4.67 5.40 15.68
N SER A 39 -5.76 6.08 16.09
CA SER A 39 -5.82 6.81 17.33
C SER A 39 -6.96 6.31 18.23
N GLY A 40 -6.68 6.12 19.51
CA GLY A 40 -7.69 5.90 20.53
C GLY A 40 -8.52 7.15 20.79
N ILE A 41 -7.99 8.34 20.45
CA ILE A 41 -8.73 9.59 20.53
C ILE A 41 -9.43 9.83 19.20
N ALA A 42 -10.74 9.90 19.22
CA ALA A 42 -11.57 10.02 18.04
C ALA A 42 -12.67 11.06 18.22
N THR A 43 -13.28 11.46 17.10
CA THR A 43 -14.44 12.35 17.10
C THR A 43 -15.72 11.52 16.98
N ALA A 44 -16.74 11.85 17.76
CA ALA A 44 -18.07 11.28 17.68
C ALA A 44 -19.16 12.33 17.95
N LYS A 45 -20.39 12.07 17.48
CA LYS A 45 -21.56 12.91 17.85
C LYS A 45 -22.20 12.42 19.15
N LYS A 46 -22.53 13.38 20.03
CA LYS A 46 -23.43 13.20 21.16
C LYS A 46 -24.45 14.34 21.16
N ASP A 47 -25.73 14.00 21.17
CA ASP A 47 -26.85 14.97 21.15
C ASP A 47 -26.72 16.03 20.02
N GLY A 48 -26.23 15.58 18.84
CA GLY A 48 -26.01 16.43 17.68
C GLY A 48 -24.70 17.24 17.69
N VAL A 49 -23.96 17.24 18.80
CA VAL A 49 -22.72 17.99 18.99
C VAL A 49 -21.51 17.06 18.77
N LEU A 50 -20.52 17.54 18.03
CA LEU A 50 -19.24 16.86 17.83
C LEU A 50 -18.41 16.95 19.13
N GLN A 51 -17.95 15.80 19.60
CA GLN A 51 -17.12 15.68 20.80
C GLN A 51 -15.88 14.85 20.50
N ILE A 52 -14.79 15.15 21.17
CA ILE A 52 -13.57 14.33 21.19
C ILE A 52 -13.72 13.33 22.34
N ILE A 53 -13.57 12.06 22.04
CA ILE A 53 -13.72 10.95 22.99
C ILE A 53 -12.54 9.98 22.91
N ASP A 54 -12.24 9.31 24.01
CA ASP A 54 -11.32 8.17 24.01
C ASP A 54 -12.13 6.87 23.81
N ILE A 55 -11.97 6.26 22.63
CA ILE A 55 -12.68 5.03 22.27
C ILE A 55 -12.12 3.79 22.98
N THR A 56 -11.03 3.92 23.71
CA THR A 56 -10.41 2.85 24.49
C THR A 56 -10.75 2.90 25.98
N GLU A 57 -11.47 3.96 26.41
CA GLU A 57 -11.82 4.20 27.80
C GLU A 57 -13.06 3.39 28.23
N SER A 58 -14.07 3.30 27.34
CA SER A 58 -15.32 2.58 27.63
C SER A 58 -15.96 2.01 26.37
N GLU A 59 -16.78 0.98 26.55
CA GLU A 59 -17.60 0.40 25.47
C GLU A 59 -18.57 1.44 24.89
N GLU A 60 -19.16 2.30 25.74
CA GLU A 60 -20.06 3.39 25.32
C GLU A 60 -19.36 4.36 24.35
N ASN A 61 -18.12 4.75 24.62
CA ASN A 61 -17.35 5.61 23.73
C ASN A 61 -17.02 4.94 22.41
N LEU A 62 -16.65 3.65 22.44
CA LEU A 62 -16.41 2.86 21.25
C LEU A 62 -17.66 2.76 20.37
N GLU A 63 -18.81 2.44 20.98
CA GLU A 63 -20.10 2.35 20.27
C GLU A 63 -20.49 3.69 19.64
N ARG A 64 -20.34 4.81 20.33
CA ARG A 64 -20.60 6.16 19.77
C ARG A 64 -19.75 6.45 18.55
N TRP A 65 -18.46 6.14 18.60
CA TRP A 65 -17.59 6.31 17.47
C TRP A 65 -17.99 5.40 16.31
N GLN A 66 -18.32 4.15 16.59
CA GLN A 66 -18.78 3.21 15.58
C GLN A 66 -20.09 3.67 14.91
N GLU A 67 -21.06 4.18 15.69
CA GLU A 67 -22.29 4.75 15.14
C GLU A 67 -22.02 5.96 14.24
N TRP A 68 -21.11 6.83 14.64
CA TRP A 68 -20.66 7.94 13.83
C TRP A 68 -20.02 7.48 12.51
N MET A 69 -19.14 6.50 12.55
CA MET A 69 -18.51 5.92 11.37
C MET A 69 -19.51 5.19 10.48
N LYS A 70 -20.50 4.48 11.04
CA LYS A 70 -21.58 3.83 10.29
C LYS A 70 -22.39 4.85 9.49
N GLU A 71 -22.66 6.03 10.07
CA GLU A 71 -23.35 7.13 9.39
C GLU A 71 -22.52 7.62 8.18
N TRP A 72 -21.22 7.77 8.35
CA TRP A 72 -20.32 8.18 7.26
C TRP A 72 -20.28 7.14 6.13
N ILE A 73 -20.09 5.87 6.49
CA ILE A 73 -20.09 4.76 5.52
C ILE A 73 -21.45 4.71 4.78
N LYS A 74 -22.57 4.89 5.48
CA LYS A 74 -23.91 4.92 4.88
C LYS A 74 -24.04 6.02 3.83
N ASN A 75 -23.48 7.20 4.10
CA ASN A 75 -23.59 8.39 3.26
C ASN A 75 -22.57 8.44 2.12
N ALA A 76 -21.55 7.57 2.11
CA ALA A 76 -20.55 7.48 1.07
C ALA A 76 -21.18 7.24 -0.30
N LYS A 77 -20.66 7.94 -1.32
CA LYS A 77 -21.17 7.92 -2.71
C LYS A 77 -20.38 6.99 -3.63
N SER A 78 -19.18 6.56 -3.19
CA SER A 78 -18.31 5.68 -3.96
C SER A 78 -17.53 4.72 -3.05
N ALA A 79 -17.00 3.64 -3.64
CA ALA A 79 -16.09 2.73 -2.97
C ALA A 79 -14.78 3.43 -2.56
N TYR A 80 -14.32 4.38 -3.37
CA TYR A 80 -13.12 5.16 -3.10
C TYR A 80 -13.30 6.07 -1.88
N GLU A 81 -14.46 6.71 -1.70
CA GLU A 81 -14.76 7.49 -0.48
C GLU A 81 -14.67 6.60 0.77
N ILE A 82 -15.17 5.36 0.72
CA ILE A 82 -15.09 4.43 1.84
C ILE A 82 -13.63 4.02 2.08
N TYR A 83 -12.88 3.72 1.02
CA TYR A 83 -11.46 3.42 1.10
C TYR A 83 -10.68 4.57 1.78
N MET A 84 -10.98 5.81 1.44
CA MET A 84 -10.33 6.98 2.06
C MET A 84 -10.63 7.15 3.55
N MET A 85 -11.67 6.50 4.08
CA MET A 85 -11.94 6.43 5.52
C MET A 85 -11.07 5.36 6.22
N THR A 86 -10.47 4.44 5.47
CA THR A 86 -9.63 3.39 6.05
C THR A 86 -8.28 3.94 6.47
N ASN A 87 -7.75 3.41 7.57
CA ASN A 87 -6.40 3.70 8.03
C ASN A 87 -5.38 3.10 7.04
N LYS A 88 -4.34 3.85 6.68
CA LYS A 88 -3.36 3.50 5.62
C LYS A 88 -2.89 2.04 5.64
N PRO A 89 -2.48 1.44 6.79
CA PRO A 89 -2.04 0.05 6.83
C PRO A 89 -3.11 -0.97 6.45
N TYR A 90 -4.38 -0.58 6.38
CA TYR A 90 -5.51 -1.47 6.07
C TYR A 90 -6.12 -1.24 4.68
N GLY A 91 -5.54 -0.36 3.86
CA GLY A 91 -6.05 -0.09 2.51
C GLY A 91 -6.10 -1.34 1.62
N LEU A 92 -5.02 -2.13 1.61
CA LEU A 92 -4.97 -3.41 0.88
C LEU A 92 -5.89 -4.47 1.52
N THR A 93 -6.02 -4.49 2.84
CA THR A 93 -6.99 -5.35 3.56
C THR A 93 -8.42 -5.02 3.15
N TYR A 94 -8.79 -3.73 3.14
CA TYR A 94 -10.11 -3.29 2.66
C TYR A 94 -10.34 -3.75 1.22
N LEU A 95 -9.39 -3.50 0.32
CA LEU A 95 -9.47 -3.88 -1.08
C LEU A 95 -9.70 -5.38 -1.25
N LYS A 96 -8.96 -6.23 -0.54
CA LYS A 96 -9.09 -7.69 -0.55
C LYS A 96 -10.53 -8.15 -0.27
N TYR A 97 -11.18 -7.58 0.74
CA TYR A 97 -12.55 -7.97 1.08
C TYR A 97 -13.61 -7.30 0.20
N ALA A 98 -13.35 -6.11 -0.32
CA ALA A 98 -14.26 -5.39 -1.21
C ALA A 98 -14.20 -5.88 -2.67
N GLU A 99 -13.08 -6.48 -3.11
CA GLU A 99 -12.81 -6.92 -4.48
C GLU A 99 -13.99 -7.59 -5.20
N PRO A 100 -14.72 -8.58 -4.59
CA PRO A 100 -15.82 -9.26 -5.29
C PRO A 100 -16.99 -8.34 -5.67
N TYR A 101 -17.05 -7.14 -5.11
CA TYR A 101 -18.13 -6.18 -5.26
C TYR A 101 -17.74 -4.93 -6.03
N LEU A 102 -16.46 -4.78 -6.38
CA LEU A 102 -15.94 -3.64 -7.11
C LEU A 102 -16.06 -3.82 -8.63
N SER A 103 -16.23 -2.71 -9.34
CA SER A 103 -15.94 -2.65 -10.78
C SER A 103 -14.42 -2.81 -10.99
N LYS A 104 -14.05 -3.15 -12.24
CA LYS A 104 -12.61 -3.27 -12.58
C LYS A 104 -11.89 -1.92 -12.42
N GLU A 105 -12.57 -0.83 -12.75
CA GLU A 105 -12.08 0.54 -12.61
C GLU A 105 -11.84 0.90 -11.14
N ASP A 106 -12.89 0.80 -10.29
CA ASP A 106 -12.76 1.13 -8.86
C ASP A 106 -11.71 0.26 -8.15
N PHE A 107 -11.68 -1.03 -8.48
CA PHE A 107 -10.67 -1.95 -7.95
C PHE A 107 -9.26 -1.48 -8.29
N SER A 108 -9.02 -1.12 -9.55
CA SER A 108 -7.68 -0.75 -10.03
C SER A 108 -7.24 0.59 -9.45
N ASN A 109 -8.13 1.59 -9.41
CA ASN A 109 -7.87 2.88 -8.76
C ASN A 109 -7.49 2.72 -7.30
N ILE A 110 -8.28 1.94 -6.55
CA ILE A 110 -8.01 1.71 -5.11
C ILE A 110 -6.71 0.92 -4.92
N LEU A 111 -6.41 -0.06 -5.79
CA LEU A 111 -5.16 -0.83 -5.70
C LEU A 111 -3.93 0.08 -5.88
N GLY A 112 -3.94 0.94 -6.90
CA GLY A 112 -2.84 1.87 -7.16
C GLY A 112 -2.60 2.81 -5.98
N ASP A 113 -3.66 3.47 -5.51
CA ASP A 113 -3.56 4.39 -4.37
C ASP A 113 -3.17 3.69 -3.07
N ALA A 114 -3.74 2.51 -2.78
CA ALA A 114 -3.39 1.72 -1.59
C ALA A 114 -1.93 1.26 -1.60
N TRP A 115 -1.41 0.91 -2.78
CA TRP A 115 0.00 0.56 -2.93
C TRP A 115 0.91 1.75 -2.65
N VAL A 116 0.70 2.87 -3.32
CA VAL A 116 1.53 4.08 -3.20
C VAL A 116 1.47 4.65 -1.77
N ARG A 117 0.31 4.60 -1.11
CA ARG A 117 0.15 5.12 0.27
C ARG A 117 0.70 4.18 1.34
N SER A 118 0.91 2.89 1.05
CA SER A 118 1.44 1.94 2.02
C SER A 118 2.94 2.16 2.24
N GLU A 119 3.39 2.10 3.50
CA GLU A 119 4.81 2.19 3.88
C GLU A 119 5.59 0.92 3.52
N ASN A 120 4.95 -0.25 3.59
CA ASN A 120 5.56 -1.54 3.29
C ASN A 120 4.55 -2.51 2.66
N PRO A 121 4.10 -2.25 1.43
CA PRO A 121 3.08 -3.09 0.80
C PRO A 121 3.57 -4.52 0.50
N ASN A 122 4.88 -4.71 0.30
CA ASN A 122 5.47 -6.04 0.09
C ASN A 122 5.43 -6.94 1.35
N GLY A 123 5.26 -6.35 2.53
CA GLY A 123 5.20 -7.02 3.84
C GLY A 123 3.86 -6.85 4.54
N ASP A 124 2.77 -6.60 3.79
CA ASP A 124 1.41 -6.50 4.37
C ASP A 124 1.06 -7.76 5.17
N ALA A 125 0.55 -7.57 6.38
CA ALA A 125 0.23 -8.68 7.29
C ALA A 125 -1.03 -9.47 6.88
N ASN A 126 -1.93 -8.84 6.12
CA ASN A 126 -3.25 -9.38 5.79
C ASN A 126 -3.39 -9.80 4.32
N VAL A 127 -2.48 -9.31 3.45
CA VAL A 127 -2.49 -9.59 2.00
C VAL A 127 -1.15 -10.18 1.60
N SER A 128 -1.14 -11.43 1.24
CA SER A 128 0.08 -12.13 0.84
C SER A 128 0.64 -11.59 -0.49
N LYS A 129 1.94 -11.74 -0.70
CA LYS A 129 2.60 -11.41 -1.98
C LYS A 129 1.92 -12.08 -3.19
N LYS A 130 1.44 -13.31 -3.03
CA LYS A 130 0.72 -14.03 -4.09
C LYS A 130 -0.62 -13.35 -4.42
N GLU A 131 -1.37 -12.92 -3.43
CA GLU A 131 -2.63 -12.20 -3.62
C GLU A 131 -2.37 -10.85 -4.27
N LEU A 132 -1.38 -10.08 -3.79
CA LEU A 132 -0.97 -8.81 -4.41
C LEU A 132 -0.61 -8.99 -5.88
N LEU A 133 0.19 -10.01 -6.21
CA LEU A 133 0.55 -10.29 -7.61
C LEU A 133 -0.69 -10.59 -8.47
N LEU A 134 -1.66 -11.34 -7.94
CA LEU A 134 -2.91 -11.60 -8.64
C LEU A 134 -3.74 -10.32 -8.82
N MET A 135 -3.79 -9.45 -7.80
CA MET A 135 -4.46 -8.16 -7.87
C MET A 135 -3.86 -7.30 -8.99
N PHE A 136 -2.54 -7.17 -9.07
CA PHE A 136 -1.89 -6.42 -10.15
C PHE A 136 -2.08 -7.04 -11.54
N LYS A 137 -2.08 -8.37 -11.65
CA LYS A 137 -2.33 -9.08 -12.91
C LYS A 137 -3.72 -8.83 -13.48
N GLN A 138 -4.73 -8.70 -12.65
CA GLN A 138 -6.11 -8.51 -13.06
C GLN A 138 -6.54 -7.04 -13.19
N ALA A 139 -5.75 -6.11 -12.64
CA ALA A 139 -6.07 -4.68 -12.68
C ALA A 139 -6.10 -4.13 -14.11
N ASP A 140 -6.92 -3.10 -14.32
CA ASP A 140 -6.87 -2.26 -15.51
C ASP A 140 -5.73 -1.25 -15.37
N LYS A 141 -4.77 -1.30 -16.28
CA LYS A 141 -3.56 -0.48 -16.16
C LYS A 141 -3.83 1.03 -16.22
N LYS A 142 -4.84 1.44 -17.01
CA LYS A 142 -5.19 2.87 -17.15
C LYS A 142 -5.80 3.42 -15.87
N SER A 143 -6.61 2.60 -15.18
CA SER A 143 -7.23 2.97 -13.93
C SER A 143 -6.30 2.75 -12.72
N LEU A 144 -5.28 1.88 -12.86
CA LEU A 144 -4.30 1.56 -11.82
C LEU A 144 -3.27 2.68 -11.60
N MET A 145 -2.93 3.39 -12.67
CA MET A 145 -1.85 4.38 -12.71
C MET A 145 -2.43 5.77 -13.02
N THR A 146 -1.70 6.82 -12.63
CA THR A 146 -1.97 8.16 -13.17
C THR A 146 -1.79 8.17 -14.69
N GLU A 147 -2.33 9.17 -15.38
CA GLU A 147 -2.16 9.29 -16.83
C GLU A 147 -0.67 9.42 -17.22
N GLU A 148 0.12 10.12 -16.41
CA GLU A 148 1.56 10.29 -16.59
C GLU A 148 2.31 8.97 -16.40
N ASP A 149 2.04 8.25 -15.32
CA ASP A 149 2.64 6.95 -15.03
C ASP A 149 2.28 5.90 -16.08
N TYR A 150 1.02 5.91 -16.54
CA TYR A 150 0.58 5.02 -17.62
C TYR A 150 1.33 5.30 -18.93
N LYS A 151 1.49 6.57 -19.33
CA LYS A 151 2.31 6.94 -20.50
C LYS A 151 3.76 6.52 -20.34
N ARG A 152 4.33 6.68 -19.13
CA ARG A 152 5.67 6.20 -18.84
C ARG A 152 5.78 4.69 -18.95
N TRP A 153 4.81 3.96 -18.38
CA TRP A 153 4.75 2.50 -18.51
C TRP A 153 4.61 2.07 -19.99
N GLU A 154 3.79 2.74 -20.80
CA GLU A 154 3.66 2.44 -22.23
C GLU A 154 4.97 2.66 -23.00
N SER A 155 5.78 3.64 -22.60
CA SER A 155 7.06 3.99 -23.23
C SER A 155 8.24 3.11 -22.80
N LEU A 156 8.05 2.18 -21.87
CA LEU A 156 9.12 1.28 -21.41
C LEU A 156 9.56 0.35 -22.55
N ASP A 157 10.86 0.04 -22.58
CA ASP A 157 11.46 -0.89 -23.51
C ASP A 157 10.96 -2.33 -23.28
N ASP A 158 11.13 -3.22 -24.25
CA ASP A 158 10.69 -4.61 -24.16
C ASP A 158 11.46 -5.41 -23.08
N THR A 159 12.69 -5.00 -22.80
CA THR A 159 13.53 -5.56 -21.73
C THR A 159 14.10 -4.41 -20.92
N LEU A 160 13.99 -4.49 -19.61
CA LEU A 160 14.37 -3.45 -18.67
C LEU A 160 15.45 -3.94 -17.73
N THR A 161 16.37 -3.07 -17.38
CA THR A 161 17.21 -3.22 -16.19
C THR A 161 16.46 -2.66 -15.00
N VAL A 162 16.38 -3.43 -13.94
CA VAL A 162 15.69 -3.07 -12.70
C VAL A 162 16.62 -3.28 -11.52
N TYR A 163 16.49 -2.42 -10.52
CA TYR A 163 17.35 -2.39 -9.33
C TYR A 163 16.53 -2.55 -8.06
N ARG A 164 17.17 -3.09 -7.01
CA ARG A 164 16.54 -3.21 -5.70
C ARG A 164 17.56 -3.09 -4.58
N GLY A 165 17.39 -2.07 -3.73
CA GLY A 165 18.11 -1.94 -2.48
C GLY A 165 17.53 -2.85 -1.38
N VAL A 166 18.40 -3.59 -0.73
CA VAL A 166 18.06 -4.57 0.31
C VAL A 166 18.91 -4.30 1.55
N THR A 167 18.26 -4.19 2.70
CA THR A 167 18.89 -4.06 4.02
C THR A 167 18.70 -5.34 4.84
N SER A 168 19.27 -5.42 6.04
CA SER A 168 19.06 -6.55 6.96
C SER A 168 17.58 -6.80 7.25
N HIS A 169 16.74 -5.76 7.26
CA HIS A 169 15.32 -5.84 7.54
C HIS A 169 14.51 -6.54 6.43
N ASN A 170 14.98 -6.47 5.19
CA ASN A 170 14.28 -7.06 4.04
C ASN A 170 15.12 -8.03 3.20
N ALA A 171 16.30 -8.44 3.68
CA ALA A 171 17.24 -9.33 2.99
C ALA A 171 16.61 -10.65 2.51
N LYS A 172 15.61 -11.16 3.23
CA LYS A 172 14.86 -12.37 2.85
C LYS A 172 13.88 -12.14 1.68
N ASN A 173 13.68 -10.89 1.25
CA ASN A 173 12.67 -10.51 0.27
C ASN A 173 13.27 -9.87 -1.00
N ILE A 174 14.41 -10.40 -1.49
CA ILE A 174 15.02 -9.96 -2.76
C ILE A 174 13.99 -10.04 -3.88
N LYS A 175 13.28 -11.19 -3.99
CA LYS A 175 12.20 -11.40 -4.98
C LYS A 175 10.87 -10.76 -4.53
N ALA A 176 10.89 -9.46 -4.23
CA ALA A 176 9.69 -8.67 -3.97
C ALA A 176 9.00 -8.23 -5.26
N LEU A 177 7.79 -7.69 -5.15
CA LEU A 177 7.05 -7.15 -6.30
C LEU A 177 7.59 -5.79 -6.76
N SER A 178 8.14 -5.00 -5.83
CA SER A 178 8.61 -3.64 -6.05
C SER A 178 10.10 -3.62 -6.40
N TRP A 179 10.43 -3.04 -7.53
CA TRP A 179 11.78 -2.76 -8.01
C TRP A 179 11.80 -1.33 -8.55
N THR A 180 12.96 -0.75 -8.80
CA THR A 180 13.10 0.58 -9.39
C THR A 180 13.85 0.54 -10.71
N LEU A 181 13.57 1.49 -11.61
CA LEU A 181 14.34 1.72 -12.84
C LEU A 181 15.59 2.61 -12.60
N ASP A 182 15.76 3.14 -11.38
CA ASP A 182 16.83 4.05 -11.03
C ASP A 182 17.76 3.42 -9.99
N GLU A 183 19.02 3.18 -10.39
CA GLU A 183 20.05 2.59 -9.54
C GLU A 183 20.29 3.42 -8.27
N LYS A 184 20.31 4.77 -8.37
CA LYS A 184 20.52 5.66 -7.22
C LYS A 184 19.42 5.55 -6.19
N THR A 185 18.20 5.34 -6.65
CA THR A 185 17.07 5.05 -5.76
C THR A 185 17.28 3.72 -5.02
N ALA A 186 17.77 2.68 -5.70
CA ALA A 186 18.09 1.41 -5.05
C ALA A 186 19.25 1.54 -4.05
N GLU A 187 20.28 2.31 -4.38
CA GLU A 187 21.38 2.64 -3.47
C GLU A 187 20.86 3.35 -2.21
N TRP A 188 19.97 4.35 -2.38
CA TRP A 188 19.38 5.04 -1.24
C TRP A 188 18.60 4.07 -0.34
N PHE A 189 17.84 3.15 -0.91
CA PHE A 189 17.13 2.12 -0.13
C PHE A 189 18.07 1.14 0.57
N ALA A 190 19.20 0.79 -0.05
CA ALA A 190 20.19 -0.11 0.54
C ALA A 190 20.92 0.53 1.75
N HIS A 191 21.08 1.85 1.74
CA HIS A 191 21.74 2.60 2.83
C HIS A 191 20.76 3.24 3.81
N ARG A 192 19.46 2.95 3.68
CA ARG A 192 18.43 3.47 4.59
C ARG A 192 18.68 2.93 6.01
N PHE A 193 18.48 3.77 7.01
CA PHE A 193 18.67 3.46 8.43
C PHE A 193 20.15 3.24 8.84
N ASP A 194 21.09 3.91 8.19
CA ASP A 194 22.54 3.78 8.44
C ASP A 194 23.06 2.33 8.28
N GLU A 195 22.39 1.52 7.45
CA GLU A 195 22.81 0.17 7.13
C GLU A 195 23.69 0.12 5.87
N ASN A 196 24.63 -0.83 5.84
CA ASN A 196 25.35 -1.24 4.64
C ASN A 196 24.56 -2.38 3.98
N GLY A 197 23.52 -2.00 3.23
CA GLY A 197 22.74 -2.96 2.46
C GLY A 197 23.37 -3.30 1.12
N THR A 198 22.68 -4.11 0.35
CA THR A 198 23.11 -4.59 -0.98
C THR A 198 22.15 -4.09 -2.05
N VAL A 199 22.69 -3.64 -3.18
CA VAL A 199 21.91 -3.39 -4.39
C VAL A 199 21.94 -4.62 -5.28
N TYR A 200 20.77 -5.05 -5.71
CA TYR A 200 20.60 -6.09 -6.72
C TYR A 200 20.18 -5.44 -8.04
N GLU A 201 20.82 -5.89 -9.12
CA GLU A 201 20.44 -5.60 -10.50
C GLU A 201 19.85 -6.86 -11.13
N ALA A 202 18.87 -6.69 -12.01
CA ALA A 202 18.31 -7.78 -12.80
C ALA A 202 17.73 -7.28 -14.12
N GLN A 203 17.53 -8.20 -15.07
CA GLN A 203 16.77 -7.94 -16.29
C GLN A 203 15.34 -8.46 -16.13
N ILE A 204 14.37 -7.77 -16.76
CA ILE A 204 12.99 -8.21 -16.81
C ILE A 204 12.33 -7.84 -18.13
N HIS A 205 11.46 -8.69 -18.65
CA HIS A 205 10.63 -8.33 -19.80
C HIS A 205 9.45 -7.46 -19.38
N LYS A 206 9.12 -6.45 -20.19
CA LYS A 206 7.97 -5.56 -19.99
C LYS A 206 6.64 -6.29 -19.78
N LYS A 207 6.44 -7.44 -20.39
CA LYS A 207 5.24 -8.28 -20.20
C LYS A 207 5.03 -8.70 -18.76
N ASP A 208 6.10 -8.77 -17.95
CA ASP A 208 6.10 -9.14 -16.55
C ASP A 208 6.10 -7.90 -15.61
N VAL A 209 5.93 -6.69 -16.19
CA VAL A 209 5.78 -5.41 -15.47
C VAL A 209 4.32 -4.97 -15.50
N TYR A 210 3.70 -4.88 -14.34
CA TYR A 210 2.26 -4.62 -14.19
C TYR A 210 1.90 -3.17 -13.98
N ALA A 211 2.79 -2.39 -13.35
CA ALA A 211 2.62 -0.97 -13.12
C ALA A 211 3.95 -0.24 -13.07
N TYR A 212 3.89 1.07 -13.25
CA TYR A 212 4.94 2.04 -12.96
C TYR A 212 4.35 3.12 -12.04
N PHE A 213 5.08 3.51 -11.00
CA PHE A 213 4.71 4.58 -10.07
C PHE A 213 5.86 5.57 -9.91
N GLY A 214 5.65 6.80 -10.36
CA GLY A 214 6.63 7.89 -10.31
C GLY A 214 6.44 8.89 -9.18
N GLU A 215 5.29 8.85 -8.47
CA GLU A 215 4.88 9.89 -7.52
C GLU A 215 5.91 10.19 -6.42
N ARG A 216 6.61 9.18 -5.89
CA ARG A 216 7.65 9.34 -4.86
C ARG A 216 9.04 9.62 -5.43
N ARG A 217 9.16 9.87 -6.75
CA ARG A 217 10.43 9.95 -7.48
C ARG A 217 11.28 8.68 -7.36
N GLU A 218 10.63 7.55 -7.13
CA GLU A 218 11.28 6.25 -6.93
C GLU A 218 11.39 5.44 -8.24
N SER A 219 10.77 5.91 -9.34
CA SER A 219 10.69 5.19 -10.61
C SER A 219 10.30 3.70 -10.41
N GLU A 220 9.35 3.47 -9.50
CA GLU A 220 8.99 2.14 -9.04
C GLU A 220 8.27 1.36 -10.14
N VAL A 221 8.63 0.10 -10.32
CA VAL A 221 7.92 -0.86 -11.17
C VAL A 221 7.43 -2.04 -10.34
N ILE A 222 6.19 -2.45 -10.61
CA ILE A 222 5.59 -3.64 -10.01
C ILE A 222 5.74 -4.80 -10.99
N ILE A 223 6.41 -5.85 -10.55
CA ILE A 223 6.83 -6.96 -11.41
C ILE A 223 6.35 -8.32 -10.92
N ASP A 224 6.31 -9.31 -11.83
CA ASP A 224 6.33 -10.71 -11.42
C ASP A 224 7.79 -11.14 -11.13
N PRO A 225 8.15 -11.41 -9.87
CA PRO A 225 9.52 -11.79 -9.52
C PRO A 225 10.00 -13.09 -10.19
N LYS A 226 9.10 -13.87 -10.78
CA LYS A 226 9.45 -15.06 -11.55
C LYS A 226 10.03 -14.72 -12.94
N GLY A 227 9.74 -13.50 -13.43
CA GLY A 227 10.27 -12.98 -14.68
C GLY A 227 11.67 -12.37 -14.57
N LEU A 228 12.23 -12.27 -13.37
CA LEU A 228 13.59 -11.74 -13.16
C LEU A 228 14.63 -12.70 -13.74
N MET A 229 15.55 -12.15 -14.53
CA MET A 229 16.68 -12.81 -15.17
C MET A 229 17.98 -12.18 -14.67
N ASP A 230 19.05 -12.96 -14.63
CA ASP A 230 20.42 -12.50 -14.39
C ASP A 230 20.57 -11.60 -13.14
N ILE A 231 19.98 -12.05 -12.01
CA ILE A 231 20.05 -11.30 -10.76
C ILE A 231 21.50 -11.31 -10.26
N THR A 232 22.12 -10.13 -10.17
CA THR A 232 23.48 -9.93 -9.68
C THR A 232 23.51 -8.90 -8.55
N GLU A 233 24.49 -9.02 -7.66
CA GLU A 233 24.81 -7.96 -6.70
C GLU A 233 25.66 -6.90 -7.38
N THR A 234 25.30 -5.62 -7.30
CA THR A 234 26.17 -4.54 -7.72
C THR A 234 27.16 -4.19 -6.61
N GLU A 235 28.43 -4.06 -6.95
CA GLU A 235 29.43 -3.56 -6.01
C GLU A 235 29.06 -2.10 -5.65
N THR A 236 28.60 -1.85 -4.44
CA THR A 236 28.42 -0.49 -3.92
C THR A 236 29.80 0.16 -3.86
N MET A 237 30.02 1.23 -4.63
CA MET A 237 31.22 2.05 -4.46
C MET A 237 31.20 2.64 -3.05
N SER A 238 31.98 2.04 -2.16
CA SER A 238 32.30 2.66 -0.88
C SER A 238 32.98 3.99 -1.19
N GLN A 239 32.28 5.12 -0.98
CA GLN A 239 32.91 6.43 -0.95
C GLN A 239 33.89 6.41 0.24
N GLY A 240 35.14 6.04 -0.06
CA GLY A 240 36.24 6.23 0.85
C GLY A 240 36.37 7.71 1.16
N MET A 241 35.89 8.13 2.33
CA MET A 241 36.31 9.38 2.93
C MET A 241 37.78 9.24 3.26
N THR A 242 38.65 9.67 2.32
CA THR A 242 40.05 9.98 2.63
C THR A 242 40.02 11.26 3.46
N GLN A 243 40.01 11.12 4.78
CA GLN A 243 40.42 12.20 5.66
C GLN A 243 41.90 12.38 5.43
N THR A 244 42.28 13.43 4.69
CA THR A 244 43.63 13.93 4.68
C THR A 244 43.83 14.72 5.97
N ILE A 245 44.78 14.28 6.78
CA ILE A 245 45.27 14.92 8.03
C ILE A 245 45.97 16.24 7.68
#